data_2311c453c3956624a2fb86423f067e64
#
_entry.id   2311c453c3956624a2fb86423f067e64
#
_cell.length_a   1.000
_cell.length_b   1.000
_cell.length_c   1.000
_cell.angle_alpha   90.00
_cell.angle_beta   90.00
_cell.angle_gamma   90.00
#
_symmetry.space_group_name_H-M   'P 1'
#
loop_
_entity.id
_entity.type
_entity.pdbx_description
1 polymer ?
#
loop_
_entity_poly.entity_id
_entity_poly.type
_entity_poly.pdbx_seq_one_letter_code
_entity_poly.pdbx_strand_id
1 'polypeptide(L)'
;MKAFRVNAIGARNVASASRKVGAKLIHMSTDDVFDGQGNEPLNEFDTATPDTIFGKSKLAGENFVRELNPKHLIVRSSWVYAKEGSCFVNSVIRQAKEGGVIQVAAEQYSSPTSAKVLADFVMKMIDANEYGIYHASCEGCCSRVEAAEEILRCMGQDPTGRIEEISAEAGKNSPRRTDLQNLMMKVTGIYQMPDWKDAMRDYIQELRG
;
A
#
# COMPACT_ATOMS: atom_id res chain seq x y z
N MET A 1 3.75 9.12 -20.10
CA MET A 1 4.47 10.41 -19.90
C MET A 1 4.03 11.15 -18.64
N LYS A 2 2.71 11.36 -18.35
CA LYS A 2 2.23 12.09 -17.15
C LYS A 2 2.70 11.47 -15.83
N ALA A 3 2.65 10.13 -15.68
CA ALA A 3 3.08 9.44 -14.47
C ALA A 3 4.57 9.73 -14.13
N PHE A 4 5.48 9.59 -15.08
CA PHE A 4 6.89 9.89 -14.89
C PHE A 4 7.16 11.36 -14.55
N ARG A 5 6.40 12.28 -15.17
CA ARG A 5 6.54 13.72 -14.85
C ARG A 5 6.21 14.01 -13.39
N VAL A 6 5.17 13.38 -12.85
CA VAL A 6 4.77 13.57 -11.44
C VAL A 6 5.62 12.74 -10.51
N ASN A 7 5.67 11.41 -10.72
CA ASN A 7 6.24 10.47 -9.75
C ASN A 7 7.77 10.43 -9.78
N ALA A 8 8.40 10.68 -10.92
CA ALA A 8 9.86 10.66 -11.04
C ALA A 8 10.45 12.07 -10.98
N ILE A 9 10.08 12.95 -11.93
CA ILE A 9 10.66 14.30 -12.00
C ILE A 9 10.21 15.17 -10.81
N GLY A 10 8.96 15.04 -10.36
CA GLY A 10 8.48 15.69 -9.14
C GLY A 10 9.29 15.26 -7.92
N ALA A 11 9.47 13.96 -7.71
CA ALA A 11 10.28 13.43 -6.61
C ALA A 11 11.74 13.92 -6.68
N ARG A 12 12.36 13.92 -7.88
CA ARG A 12 13.70 14.47 -8.10
C ARG A 12 13.81 15.92 -7.63
N ASN A 13 12.86 16.76 -8.02
CA ASN A 13 12.87 18.18 -7.68
C ASN A 13 12.75 18.42 -6.17
N VAL A 14 11.87 17.66 -5.49
CA VAL A 14 11.71 17.72 -4.03
C VAL A 14 12.98 17.22 -3.34
N ALA A 15 13.55 16.10 -3.79
CA ALA A 15 14.78 15.55 -3.22
C ALA A 15 15.96 16.53 -3.33
N SER A 16 16.13 17.19 -4.49
CA SER A 16 17.15 18.22 -4.68
C SER A 16 16.93 19.44 -3.77
N ALA A 17 15.68 19.88 -3.63
CA ALA A 17 15.33 21.03 -2.79
C ALA A 17 15.54 20.72 -1.30
N SER A 18 15.07 19.57 -0.83
CA SER A 18 15.21 19.16 0.58
C SER A 18 16.68 18.96 0.97
N ARG A 19 17.51 18.43 0.08
CA ARG A 19 18.97 18.36 0.32
C ARG A 19 19.60 19.74 0.50
N LYS A 20 19.23 20.72 -0.34
CA LYS A 20 19.81 22.08 -0.27
C LYS A 20 19.59 22.74 1.08
N VAL A 21 18.46 22.45 1.72
CA VAL A 21 18.11 23.00 3.06
C VAL A 21 18.43 22.02 4.20
N GLY A 22 19.07 20.88 3.91
CA GLY A 22 19.43 19.88 4.91
C GLY A 22 18.24 19.13 5.53
N ALA A 23 17.06 19.21 4.92
CA ALA A 23 15.85 18.57 5.43
C ALA A 23 15.83 17.06 5.16
N LYS A 24 15.25 16.31 6.10
CA LYS A 24 14.84 14.92 5.88
C LYS A 24 13.68 14.88 4.88
N LEU A 25 13.73 13.93 3.97
CA LEU A 25 12.67 13.70 2.99
C LEU A 25 12.00 12.35 3.24
N ILE A 26 10.72 12.35 3.55
CA ILE A 26 9.90 11.14 3.57
C ILE A 26 9.15 11.05 2.24
N HIS A 27 9.42 9.99 1.47
CA HIS A 27 8.87 9.76 0.14
C HIS A 27 7.96 8.54 0.15
N MET A 28 6.66 8.76 -0.11
CA MET A 28 5.70 7.67 -0.20
C MET A 28 5.85 6.93 -1.52
N SER A 29 5.99 5.61 -1.45
CA SER A 29 6.06 4.70 -2.57
C SER A 29 4.99 3.60 -2.48
N THR A 30 5.13 2.51 -3.21
CA THR A 30 4.10 1.51 -3.43
C THR A 30 4.70 0.12 -3.58
N ASP A 31 3.91 -0.92 -3.28
CA ASP A 31 4.17 -2.32 -3.62
C ASP A 31 4.24 -2.57 -5.15
N ASP A 32 3.64 -1.69 -5.96
CA ASP A 32 3.71 -1.77 -7.43
C ASP A 32 5.14 -1.59 -8.02
N VAL A 33 6.15 -1.33 -7.20
CA VAL A 33 7.55 -1.40 -7.62
C VAL A 33 8.02 -2.84 -7.86
N PHE A 34 7.23 -3.82 -7.44
CA PHE A 34 7.43 -5.25 -7.69
C PHE A 34 6.44 -5.77 -8.75
N ASP A 35 6.84 -6.80 -9.49
CA ASP A 35 5.99 -7.42 -10.52
C ASP A 35 4.92 -8.37 -9.92
N GLY A 36 5.13 -8.84 -8.68
CA GLY A 36 4.20 -9.69 -7.97
C GLY A 36 4.11 -11.13 -8.52
N GLN A 37 5.15 -11.61 -9.19
CA GLN A 37 5.18 -12.97 -9.77
C GLN A 37 5.65 -14.05 -8.77
N GLY A 38 6.09 -13.66 -7.58
CA GLY A 38 6.53 -14.58 -6.52
C GLY A 38 5.38 -15.12 -5.67
N ASN A 39 5.71 -16.10 -4.82
CA ASN A 39 4.79 -16.70 -3.84
C ASN A 39 5.10 -16.31 -2.40
N GLU A 40 6.22 -15.62 -2.17
CA GLU A 40 6.69 -15.22 -0.85
C GLU A 40 6.47 -13.72 -0.62
N PRO A 41 6.27 -13.28 0.63
CA PRO A 41 6.22 -11.86 0.96
C PRO A 41 7.52 -11.14 0.58
N LEU A 42 7.39 -9.93 0.06
CA LEU A 42 8.49 -9.11 -0.42
C LEU A 42 9.04 -8.21 0.68
N ASN A 43 10.34 -8.21 0.91
CA ASN A 43 11.01 -7.37 1.90
C ASN A 43 11.80 -6.22 1.24
N GLU A 44 12.36 -5.32 2.06
CA GLU A 44 13.03 -4.10 1.58
C GLU A 44 14.32 -4.37 0.79
N PHE A 45 14.89 -5.57 0.89
CA PHE A 45 16.12 -5.98 0.20
C PHE A 45 15.84 -6.69 -1.13
N ASP A 46 14.59 -7.02 -1.41
CA ASP A 46 14.22 -7.66 -2.68
C ASP A 46 14.35 -6.67 -3.84
N THR A 47 14.74 -7.21 -4.99
CA THR A 47 14.93 -6.40 -6.19
C THR A 47 13.59 -5.90 -6.74
N ALA A 48 13.45 -4.59 -6.86
CA ALA A 48 12.26 -3.97 -7.45
C ALA A 48 12.27 -4.16 -8.99
N THR A 49 11.24 -4.84 -9.52
CA THR A 49 11.07 -5.21 -10.94
C THR A 49 9.68 -4.84 -11.45
N PRO A 50 9.31 -3.54 -11.47
CA PRO A 50 7.95 -3.15 -11.82
C PRO A 50 7.62 -3.46 -13.28
N ASP A 51 6.44 -4.01 -13.52
CA ASP A 51 5.88 -4.29 -14.85
C ASP A 51 4.96 -3.14 -15.34
N THR A 52 4.28 -2.42 -14.44
CA THR A 52 3.35 -1.34 -14.76
C THR A 52 4.04 0.00 -14.99
N ILE A 53 3.42 0.88 -15.78
CA ILE A 53 3.90 2.27 -15.95
C ILE A 53 3.89 3.02 -14.62
N PHE A 54 2.91 2.77 -13.76
CA PHE A 54 2.83 3.38 -12.44
C PHE A 54 4.01 2.94 -11.58
N GLY A 55 4.23 1.64 -11.41
CA GLY A 55 5.36 1.09 -10.65
C GLY A 55 6.71 1.59 -11.18
N LYS A 56 6.93 1.54 -12.50
CA LYS A 56 8.16 2.06 -13.14
C LYS A 56 8.40 3.53 -12.83
N SER A 57 7.35 4.35 -12.85
CA SER A 57 7.46 5.78 -12.54
C SER A 57 7.73 6.05 -11.06
N LYS A 58 7.18 5.23 -10.16
CA LYS A 58 7.43 5.31 -8.72
C LYS A 58 8.86 4.88 -8.38
N LEU A 59 9.33 3.76 -8.94
CA LEU A 59 10.72 3.31 -8.76
C LEU A 59 11.74 4.32 -9.29
N ALA A 60 11.47 4.95 -10.44
CA ALA A 60 12.31 6.03 -10.93
C ALA A 60 12.37 7.22 -9.94
N GLY A 61 11.27 7.51 -9.25
CA GLY A 61 11.22 8.51 -8.17
C GLY A 61 12.07 8.10 -6.96
N GLU A 62 11.95 6.84 -6.51
CA GLU A 62 12.78 6.30 -5.44
C GLU A 62 14.27 6.45 -5.73
N ASN A 63 14.69 6.10 -6.96
CA ASN A 63 16.09 6.20 -7.37
C ASN A 63 16.59 7.64 -7.29
N PHE A 64 15.83 8.62 -7.78
CA PHE A 64 16.20 10.04 -7.63
C PHE A 64 16.27 10.48 -6.17
N VAL A 65 15.36 10.03 -5.33
CA VAL A 65 15.37 10.36 -3.90
C VAL A 65 16.63 9.81 -3.22
N ARG A 66 16.98 8.55 -3.49
CA ARG A 66 18.18 7.90 -2.94
C ARG A 66 19.46 8.59 -3.38
N GLU A 67 19.57 8.93 -4.66
CA GLU A 67 20.77 9.55 -5.24
C GLU A 67 20.95 11.00 -4.76
N LEU A 68 19.85 11.75 -4.63
CA LEU A 68 19.94 13.20 -4.43
C LEU A 68 19.86 13.63 -2.97
N ASN A 69 19.24 12.88 -2.08
CA ASN A 69 19.15 13.26 -0.66
C ASN A 69 19.56 12.10 0.26
N PRO A 70 20.71 12.14 0.93
CA PRO A 70 21.15 11.09 1.85
C PRO A 70 20.26 11.00 3.11
N LYS A 71 19.53 12.07 3.46
CA LYS A 71 18.55 12.07 4.56
C LYS A 71 17.16 11.73 4.04
N HIS A 72 17.01 10.57 3.41
CA HIS A 72 15.72 10.11 2.88
C HIS A 72 15.16 8.93 3.64
N LEU A 73 13.86 8.87 3.69
CA LEU A 73 13.08 7.70 4.06
C LEU A 73 12.09 7.42 2.93
N ILE A 74 12.22 6.27 2.28
CA ILE A 74 11.27 5.80 1.28
C ILE A 74 10.33 4.82 1.98
N VAL A 75 9.04 5.09 1.95
CA VAL A 75 8.00 4.27 2.58
C VAL A 75 7.18 3.60 1.49
N ARG A 76 7.33 2.29 1.33
CA ARG A 76 6.50 1.48 0.44
C ARG A 76 5.32 0.94 1.22
N SER A 77 4.13 1.09 0.69
CA SER A 77 2.89 0.57 1.27
C SER A 77 2.00 -0.05 0.20
N SER A 78 1.03 -0.86 0.61
CA SER A 78 0.14 -1.55 -0.31
C SER A 78 -1.33 -1.31 0.03
N TRP A 79 -2.19 -1.38 -0.97
CA TRP A 79 -3.66 -1.32 -0.88
C TRP A 79 -4.18 -0.29 0.13
N VAL A 80 -3.59 0.92 0.10
CA VAL A 80 -3.93 1.99 1.04
C VAL A 80 -5.37 2.43 0.86
N TYR A 81 -6.10 2.53 1.98
CA TYR A 81 -7.48 3.00 2.01
C TYR A 81 -7.66 4.13 3.05
N ALA A 82 -8.58 5.04 2.75
CA ALA A 82 -8.91 6.21 3.56
C ALA A 82 -10.40 6.56 3.45
N LYS A 83 -10.89 7.39 4.36
CA LYS A 83 -12.29 7.85 4.39
C LYS A 83 -12.68 8.56 3.09
N GLU A 84 -11.77 9.36 2.57
CA GLU A 84 -11.99 10.13 1.34
C GLU A 84 -11.29 9.49 0.14
N GLY A 85 -11.81 9.74 -1.05
CA GLY A 85 -11.28 9.21 -2.30
C GLY A 85 -11.89 7.89 -2.73
N SER A 86 -11.53 7.45 -3.94
CA SER A 86 -11.95 6.17 -4.48
C SER A 86 -10.88 5.12 -4.21
N CYS A 87 -11.21 4.12 -3.40
CA CYS A 87 -10.39 2.94 -3.17
C CYS A 87 -11.26 1.69 -3.17
N PHE A 88 -10.61 0.53 -3.22
CA PHE A 88 -11.31 -0.76 -3.21
C PHE A 88 -12.23 -0.90 -2.01
N VAL A 89 -11.75 -0.60 -0.80
CA VAL A 89 -12.51 -0.71 0.45
C VAL A 89 -13.79 0.13 0.39
N ASN A 90 -13.69 1.41 -0.02
CA ASN A 90 -14.86 2.29 -0.13
C ASN A 90 -15.84 1.81 -1.22
N SER A 91 -15.34 1.21 -2.30
CA SER A 91 -16.19 0.63 -3.35
C SER A 91 -16.99 -0.56 -2.80
N VAL A 92 -16.34 -1.47 -2.06
CA VAL A 92 -17.02 -2.60 -1.42
C VAL A 92 -18.05 -2.12 -0.40
N ILE A 93 -17.71 -1.16 0.48
CA ILE A 93 -18.64 -0.59 1.46
C ILE A 93 -19.88 0.01 0.79
N ARG A 94 -19.70 0.74 -0.31
CA ARG A 94 -20.81 1.32 -1.06
C ARG A 94 -21.71 0.24 -1.64
N GLN A 95 -21.15 -0.74 -2.34
CA GLN A 95 -21.90 -1.85 -2.92
C GLN A 95 -22.62 -2.69 -1.83
N ALA A 96 -21.97 -2.87 -0.68
CA ALA A 96 -22.57 -3.54 0.46
C ALA A 96 -23.84 -2.82 1.00
N LYS A 97 -23.85 -1.49 0.98
CA LYS A 97 -25.01 -0.66 1.38
C LYS A 97 -26.13 -0.68 0.33
N GLU A 98 -25.81 -0.76 -0.93
CA GLU A 98 -26.77 -0.82 -2.04
C GLU A 98 -27.47 -2.19 -2.11
N GLY A 99 -26.88 -3.24 -1.52
CA GLY A 99 -27.34 -4.62 -1.63
C GLY A 99 -26.94 -5.26 -2.95
N GLY A 100 -27.04 -6.58 -3.05
CA GLY A 100 -26.67 -7.33 -4.25
C GLY A 100 -25.28 -7.95 -4.17
N VAL A 101 -24.82 -8.45 -5.30
CA VAL A 101 -23.54 -9.16 -5.45
C VAL A 101 -22.43 -8.16 -5.74
N ILE A 102 -21.30 -8.34 -5.06
CA ILE A 102 -20.09 -7.51 -5.20
C ILE A 102 -19.12 -8.26 -6.08
N GLN A 103 -18.78 -7.70 -7.24
CA GLN A 103 -17.80 -8.29 -8.14
C GLN A 103 -16.38 -7.92 -7.71
N VAL A 104 -15.53 -8.92 -7.54
CA VAL A 104 -14.16 -8.77 -7.03
C VAL A 104 -13.19 -9.50 -7.95
N ALA A 105 -12.14 -8.82 -8.39
CA ALA A 105 -11.08 -9.45 -9.17
C ALA A 105 -10.39 -10.53 -8.32
N ALA A 106 -10.40 -11.77 -8.81
CA ALA A 106 -9.68 -12.88 -8.22
C ALA A 106 -8.16 -12.72 -8.39
N GLU A 107 -7.40 -13.57 -7.70
CA GLU A 107 -5.95 -13.75 -7.93
C GLU A 107 -5.06 -12.52 -7.67
N GLN A 108 -5.50 -11.60 -6.83
CA GLN A 108 -4.69 -10.49 -6.32
C GLN A 108 -4.53 -10.62 -4.81
N TYR A 109 -3.29 -10.60 -4.33
CA TYR A 109 -2.92 -10.78 -2.93
C TYR A 109 -2.02 -9.65 -2.47
N SER A 110 -2.36 -9.04 -1.33
CA SER A 110 -1.53 -8.02 -0.67
C SER A 110 -2.07 -7.74 0.75
N SER A 111 -1.61 -6.65 1.37
CA SER A 111 -2.01 -6.26 2.73
C SER A 111 -2.80 -4.93 2.69
N PRO A 112 -4.13 -4.93 2.93
CA PRO A 112 -4.88 -3.68 3.04
C PRO A 112 -4.33 -2.82 4.18
N THR A 113 -3.99 -1.56 3.89
CA THR A 113 -3.34 -0.67 4.85
C THR A 113 -4.17 0.60 5.06
N SER A 114 -4.55 0.87 6.31
CA SER A 114 -5.23 2.11 6.68
C SER A 114 -4.30 3.31 6.54
N ALA A 115 -4.75 4.35 5.86
CA ALA A 115 -4.00 5.61 5.76
C ALA A 115 -3.73 6.25 7.11
N LYS A 116 -4.61 6.05 8.10
CA LYS A 116 -4.42 6.51 9.48
C LYS A 116 -3.22 5.80 10.12
N VAL A 117 -3.19 4.48 10.06
CA VAL A 117 -2.07 3.67 10.58
C VAL A 117 -0.76 4.05 9.89
N LEU A 118 -0.80 4.26 8.57
CA LEU A 118 0.36 4.69 7.80
C LEU A 118 0.83 6.10 8.22
N ALA A 119 -0.09 7.00 8.51
CA ALA A 119 0.23 8.34 9.03
C ALA A 119 0.88 8.28 10.42
N ASP A 120 0.40 7.42 11.32
CA ASP A 120 0.99 7.21 12.65
C ASP A 120 2.44 6.73 12.54
N PHE A 121 2.71 5.77 11.64
CA PHE A 121 4.08 5.36 11.32
C PHE A 121 4.93 6.53 10.80
N VAL A 122 4.42 7.29 9.82
CA VAL A 122 5.14 8.44 9.25
C VAL A 122 5.45 9.48 10.33
N MET A 123 4.51 9.78 11.22
CA MET A 123 4.72 10.70 12.33
C MET A 123 5.82 10.21 13.27
N LYS A 124 5.85 8.93 13.59
CA LYS A 124 6.94 8.33 14.37
C LYS A 124 8.30 8.49 13.70
N MET A 125 8.34 8.36 12.37
CA MET A 125 9.57 8.42 11.58
C MET A 125 10.09 9.84 11.34
N ILE A 126 9.29 10.90 11.56
CA ILE A 126 9.74 12.30 11.41
C ILE A 126 10.92 12.58 12.33
N ASP A 127 10.81 12.20 13.60
CA ASP A 127 11.80 12.49 14.64
C ASP A 127 12.86 11.38 14.79
N ALA A 128 12.67 10.24 14.15
CA ALA A 128 13.64 9.15 14.20
C ALA A 128 14.88 9.44 13.36
N ASN A 129 16.04 8.95 13.79
CA ASN A 129 17.28 9.02 13.01
C ASN A 129 17.43 7.83 12.03
N GLU A 130 16.30 7.40 11.45
CA GLU A 130 16.23 6.31 10.51
C GLU A 130 16.14 6.84 9.07
N TYR A 131 16.83 6.17 8.16
CA TYR A 131 16.92 6.50 6.74
C TYR A 131 16.86 5.22 5.90
N GLY A 132 16.66 5.36 4.61
CA GLY A 132 16.63 4.24 3.66
C GLY A 132 15.22 3.86 3.24
N ILE A 133 15.00 2.57 2.98
CA ILE A 133 13.71 2.03 2.53
C ILE A 133 13.05 1.29 3.69
N TYR A 134 11.78 1.54 3.90
CA TYR A 134 10.92 0.84 4.84
C TYR A 134 9.65 0.38 4.14
N HIS A 135 9.27 -0.85 4.32
CA HIS A 135 7.93 -1.31 4.04
C HIS A 135 7.01 -0.92 5.21
N ALA A 136 5.82 -0.42 4.91
CA ALA A 136 4.83 0.01 5.89
C ALA A 136 3.44 -0.38 5.43
N SER A 137 3.10 -1.65 5.52
CA SER A 137 1.76 -2.20 5.32
C SER A 137 1.29 -2.90 6.58
N CYS A 138 -0.02 -2.99 6.79
CA CYS A 138 -0.56 -3.78 7.88
C CYS A 138 -0.07 -5.23 7.78
N GLU A 139 0.10 -5.89 8.92
CA GLU A 139 0.55 -7.28 8.97
C GLU A 139 -0.53 -8.23 8.43
N GLY A 140 -0.10 -9.34 7.86
CA GLY A 140 -0.95 -10.33 7.21
C GLY A 140 -1.19 -10.04 5.73
N CYS A 141 -1.52 -11.09 5.00
CA CYS A 141 -1.82 -11.06 3.57
C CYS A 141 -3.25 -11.56 3.35
N CYS A 142 -3.95 -11.01 2.39
CA CYS A 142 -5.24 -11.52 1.95
C CYS A 142 -5.45 -11.31 0.44
N SER A 143 -6.36 -12.09 -0.12
CA SER A 143 -6.92 -11.84 -1.44
C SER A 143 -7.90 -10.66 -1.43
N ARG A 144 -8.23 -10.15 -2.60
CA ARG A 144 -9.34 -9.16 -2.73
C ARG A 144 -10.67 -9.71 -2.24
N VAL A 145 -10.91 -11.01 -2.44
CA VAL A 145 -12.11 -11.70 -1.99
C VAL A 145 -12.18 -11.72 -0.46
N GLU A 146 -11.12 -12.21 0.21
CA GLU A 146 -11.03 -12.22 1.67
C GLU A 146 -11.16 -10.81 2.28
N ALA A 147 -10.57 -9.80 1.63
CA ALA A 147 -10.73 -8.41 2.06
C ALA A 147 -12.19 -7.95 1.96
N ALA A 148 -12.91 -8.28 0.86
CA ALA A 148 -14.31 -7.94 0.70
C ALA A 148 -15.21 -8.67 1.71
N GLU A 149 -14.94 -9.94 1.98
CA GLU A 149 -15.64 -10.70 3.02
C GLU A 149 -15.49 -10.07 4.40
N GLU A 150 -14.25 -9.70 4.77
CA GLU A 150 -14.00 -9.09 6.07
C GLU A 150 -14.69 -7.71 6.20
N ILE A 151 -14.73 -6.92 5.13
CA ILE A 151 -15.50 -5.68 5.10
C ILE A 151 -16.98 -5.94 5.39
N LEU A 152 -17.59 -6.95 4.74
CA LEU A 152 -18.98 -7.32 4.99
C LEU A 152 -19.18 -7.76 6.46
N ARG A 153 -18.31 -8.61 7.01
CA ARG A 153 -18.36 -9.03 8.42
C ARG A 153 -18.26 -7.83 9.36
N CYS A 154 -17.33 -6.91 9.12
CA CYS A 154 -17.19 -5.68 9.91
C CYS A 154 -18.44 -4.78 9.79
N MET A 155 -19.16 -4.84 8.67
CA MET A 155 -20.44 -4.16 8.50
C MET A 155 -21.64 -4.90 9.15
N GLY A 156 -21.42 -6.07 9.75
CA GLY A 156 -22.47 -6.91 10.34
C GLY A 156 -23.33 -7.63 9.28
N GLN A 157 -22.78 -7.87 8.10
CA GLN A 157 -23.43 -8.58 7.00
C GLN A 157 -22.78 -9.95 6.78
N ASP A 158 -23.59 -10.94 6.40
CA ASP A 158 -23.11 -12.26 5.99
C ASP A 158 -22.52 -12.16 4.57
N PRO A 159 -21.25 -12.56 4.34
CA PRO A 159 -20.64 -12.55 3.02
C PRO A 159 -21.14 -13.68 2.10
N THR A 160 -21.82 -14.69 2.62
CA THR A 160 -22.25 -15.88 1.88
C THR A 160 -23.11 -15.51 0.66
N GLY A 161 -22.65 -15.86 -0.53
CA GLY A 161 -23.36 -15.56 -1.80
C GLY A 161 -23.37 -14.08 -2.19
N ARG A 162 -22.61 -13.23 -1.48
CA ARG A 162 -22.54 -11.78 -1.74
C ARG A 162 -21.33 -11.36 -2.59
N ILE A 163 -20.38 -12.24 -2.81
CA ILE A 163 -19.16 -11.96 -3.58
C ILE A 163 -19.10 -12.88 -4.78
N GLU A 164 -18.93 -12.30 -5.93
CA GLU A 164 -18.67 -12.97 -7.21
C GLU A 164 -17.25 -12.70 -7.65
N GLU A 165 -16.48 -13.76 -7.82
CA GLU A 165 -15.13 -13.67 -8.34
C GLU A 165 -15.17 -13.43 -9.85
N ILE A 166 -14.54 -12.35 -10.30
CA ILE A 166 -14.34 -12.09 -11.71
C ILE A 166 -12.86 -12.29 -12.07
N SER A 167 -12.61 -12.85 -13.24
CA SER A 167 -11.24 -12.97 -13.75
C SER A 167 -10.61 -11.59 -13.89
N ALA A 168 -9.35 -11.44 -13.49
CA ALA A 168 -8.59 -10.24 -13.83
C ALA A 168 -8.59 -10.08 -15.36
N GLU A 169 -8.71 -8.83 -15.85
CA GLU A 169 -8.75 -8.55 -17.30
C GLU A 169 -7.65 -9.30 -18.05
N ALA A 170 -8.03 -9.97 -19.13
CA ALA A 170 -7.10 -10.70 -20.00
C ALA A 170 -5.94 -9.79 -20.44
N GLY A 171 -4.71 -10.18 -20.10
CA GLY A 171 -3.49 -9.43 -20.41
C GLY A 171 -2.78 -8.81 -19.21
N LYS A 172 -3.34 -8.86 -18.01
CA LYS A 172 -2.60 -8.59 -16.77
C LYS A 172 -2.04 -9.91 -16.24
N ASN A 173 -0.75 -9.89 -15.85
CA ASN A 173 -0.13 -11.03 -15.19
C ASN A 173 -0.90 -11.34 -13.91
N SER A 174 -1.54 -12.49 -13.86
CA SER A 174 -2.28 -13.00 -12.72
C SER A 174 -1.88 -14.48 -12.53
N PRO A 175 -1.71 -14.97 -11.31
CA PRO A 175 -1.92 -14.28 -10.03
C PRO A 175 -0.84 -13.23 -9.75
N ARG A 176 -1.20 -12.17 -9.01
CA ARG A 176 -0.27 -11.14 -8.56
C ARG A 176 -0.25 -11.07 -7.04
N ARG A 177 0.93 -11.25 -6.46
CA ARG A 177 1.16 -11.19 -5.02
C ARG A 177 2.19 -10.12 -4.69
N THR A 178 1.77 -9.07 -3.99
CA THR A 178 2.60 -7.91 -3.63
C THR A 178 2.53 -7.59 -2.14
N ASP A 179 2.27 -8.60 -1.29
CA ASP A 179 2.30 -8.41 0.15
C ASP A 179 3.72 -8.09 0.63
N LEU A 180 3.82 -7.05 1.43
CA LEU A 180 5.08 -6.52 1.91
C LEU A 180 5.39 -7.04 3.31
N GLN A 181 6.58 -7.59 3.50
CA GLN A 181 7.14 -7.86 4.81
C GLN A 181 7.80 -6.60 5.36
N ASN A 182 7.39 -6.14 6.55
CA ASN A 182 7.98 -4.97 7.22
C ASN A 182 9.28 -5.38 7.94
N LEU A 183 10.29 -5.85 7.19
CA LEU A 183 11.50 -6.44 7.76
C LEU A 183 12.33 -5.39 8.52
N MET A 184 12.52 -4.19 7.94
CA MET A 184 13.27 -3.12 8.59
C MET A 184 12.62 -2.67 9.89
N MET A 185 11.29 -2.60 9.98
CA MET A 185 10.60 -2.31 11.24
C MET A 185 10.85 -3.39 12.30
N LYS A 186 10.83 -4.67 11.90
CA LYS A 186 11.09 -5.81 12.79
C LYS A 186 12.54 -5.80 13.30
N VAL A 187 13.50 -5.49 12.46
CA VAL A 187 14.92 -5.44 12.81
C VAL A 187 15.25 -4.25 13.71
N THR A 188 14.70 -3.08 13.41
CA THR A 188 14.97 -1.86 14.18
C THR A 188 14.11 -1.75 15.45
N GLY A 189 12.99 -2.45 15.51
CA GLY A 189 12.04 -2.35 16.63
C GLY A 189 11.36 -0.98 16.74
N ILE A 190 11.44 -0.13 15.70
CA ILE A 190 11.00 1.26 15.78
C ILE A 190 9.48 1.41 15.81
N TYR A 191 8.77 0.51 15.13
CA TYR A 191 7.31 0.51 15.02
C TYR A 191 6.81 -0.91 14.72
N GLN A 192 5.55 -1.17 15.07
CA GLN A 192 4.85 -2.40 14.72
C GLN A 192 3.52 -2.04 14.06
N MET A 193 3.33 -2.50 12.83
CA MET A 193 2.06 -2.34 12.13
C MET A 193 1.01 -3.29 12.72
N PRO A 194 -0.26 -2.87 12.85
CA PRO A 194 -1.34 -3.76 13.30
C PRO A 194 -1.68 -4.81 12.23
N ASP A 195 -2.41 -5.84 12.64
CA ASP A 195 -3.05 -6.77 11.70
C ASP A 195 -4.06 -6.02 10.81
N TRP A 196 -4.14 -6.40 9.53
CA TRP A 196 -5.01 -5.73 8.57
C TRP A 196 -6.51 -5.83 8.91
N LYS A 197 -6.94 -6.92 9.55
CA LYS A 197 -8.34 -7.11 9.98
C LYS A 197 -8.70 -6.17 11.13
N ASP A 198 -7.78 -6.00 12.08
CA ASP A 198 -8.00 -5.08 13.18
C ASP A 198 -8.06 -3.63 12.67
N ALA A 199 -7.13 -3.23 11.82
CA ALA A 199 -7.14 -1.91 11.18
C ALA A 199 -8.41 -1.68 10.34
N MET A 200 -8.92 -2.72 9.65
CA MET A 200 -10.16 -2.66 8.88
C MET A 200 -11.38 -2.50 9.78
N ARG A 201 -11.43 -3.24 10.89
CA ARG A 201 -12.51 -3.14 11.88
C ARG A 201 -12.59 -1.74 12.47
N ASP A 202 -11.47 -1.20 12.92
CA ASP A 202 -11.39 0.15 13.47
C ASP A 202 -11.86 1.20 12.47
N TYR A 203 -11.40 1.09 11.22
CA TYR A 203 -11.80 1.98 10.15
C TYR A 203 -13.31 1.96 9.89
N ILE A 204 -13.92 0.78 9.80
CA ILE A 204 -15.38 0.66 9.56
C ILE A 204 -16.18 1.17 10.77
N GLN A 205 -15.70 0.98 12.00
CA GLN A 205 -16.30 1.56 13.18
C GLN A 205 -16.28 3.10 13.16
N GLU A 206 -15.14 3.71 12.80
CA GLU A 206 -15.02 5.16 12.66
C GLU A 206 -15.93 5.76 11.56
N LEU A 207 -16.30 4.99 10.54
CA LEU A 207 -17.24 5.43 9.50
C LEU A 207 -18.71 5.42 9.96
N ARG A 208 -19.02 4.73 11.07
CA ARG A 208 -20.38 4.61 11.63
C ARG A 208 -20.70 5.64 12.71
N GLY A 209 -19.67 6.18 13.36
CA GLY A 209 -19.79 7.22 14.40
C GLY A 209 -19.79 8.60 13.80
#